data_421514bcbfa3664c31bd6992e7d07d85
#
_entry.id   421514bcbfa3664c31bd6992e7d07d85
#
_cell.length_a   1.000
_cell.length_b   1.000
_cell.length_c   1.000
_cell.angle_alpha   90.00
_cell.angle_beta   90.00
_cell.angle_gamma   90.00
#
_symmetry.space_group_name_H-M   'P 1'
#
loop_
_entity.id
_entity.type
_entity.pdbx_description
1 polymer ?
#
loop_
_entity_poly.entity_id
_entity_poly.type
_entity_poly.pdbx_seq_one_letter_code
_entity_poly.pdbx_strand_id
1 'polypeptide(L)'
;MSRSSRGFGLIELLIALALSLIVVLGVAQIFIAAKNTYVSQNTAAAMQEDARFVLSKLTQEIRMVGMFGCLGGITDSSIAGDFNASQLAPISWDNANLKLTLVTADVGANGGIPTWTVISDCRNTATAYTGLRVPASGFLAFPIRRLIYSFSNNKIMMGSGAGTPTQFVLVDNVSAFSVSFGLASSATDVAASSYSSNPADPARIRSVRLSLTLTDPNNRVRDQTFNVVAALRNRLP
;
A
#
# COMPACT_ATOMS: atom_id res chain seq x y z
N MET A 1 -28.00 -37.22 -70.74
CA MET A 1 -28.44 -35.97 -70.04
C MET A 1 -27.22 -35.07 -69.83
N SER A 2 -27.06 -34.07 -70.72
CA SER A 2 -25.98 -33.10 -70.66
C SER A 2 -26.36 -32.00 -69.61
N ARG A 3 -25.63 -31.91 -68.48
CA ARG A 3 -25.79 -30.82 -67.55
C ARG A 3 -25.03 -29.59 -68.09
N SER A 4 -25.78 -28.60 -68.54
CA SER A 4 -25.19 -27.31 -68.94
C SER A 4 -24.59 -26.64 -67.69
N SER A 5 -23.28 -26.51 -67.63
CA SER A 5 -22.58 -25.72 -66.65
C SER A 5 -22.87 -24.24 -66.92
N ARG A 6 -23.70 -23.61 -66.07
CA ARG A 6 -23.88 -22.14 -66.07
C ARG A 6 -22.63 -21.50 -65.47
N GLY A 7 -21.90 -20.76 -66.29
CA GLY A 7 -20.73 -20.00 -65.80
C GLY A 7 -21.16 -18.82 -64.93
N PHE A 8 -20.37 -18.49 -63.90
CA PHE A 8 -20.57 -17.31 -63.08
C PHE A 8 -20.39 -16.02 -63.89
N GLY A 9 -21.34 -15.11 -63.78
CA GLY A 9 -21.25 -13.81 -64.44
C GLY A 9 -20.28 -12.88 -63.64
N LEU A 10 -19.60 -11.99 -64.37
CA LEU A 10 -18.67 -11.04 -63.86
C LEU A 10 -19.33 -10.12 -62.76
N ILE A 11 -20.62 -9.80 -62.95
CA ILE A 11 -21.43 -9.00 -62.05
C ILE A 11 -21.74 -9.74 -60.73
N GLU A 12 -21.96 -11.05 -60.76
CA GLU A 12 -22.17 -11.89 -59.58
C GLU A 12 -20.89 -11.93 -58.71
N LEU A 13 -19.72 -11.99 -59.36
CA LEU A 13 -18.44 -12.00 -58.69
C LEU A 13 -18.16 -10.64 -58.02
N LEU A 14 -18.50 -9.53 -58.67
CA LEU A 14 -18.39 -8.18 -58.07
C LEU A 14 -19.31 -7.98 -56.88
N ILE A 15 -20.56 -8.44 -56.97
CA ILE A 15 -21.50 -8.34 -55.84
C ILE A 15 -21.05 -9.23 -54.70
N ALA A 16 -20.59 -10.45 -54.96
CA ALA A 16 -20.07 -11.34 -53.93
C ALA A 16 -18.83 -10.74 -53.20
N LEU A 17 -17.91 -10.13 -53.96
CA LEU A 17 -16.76 -9.44 -53.44
C LEU A 17 -17.16 -8.24 -52.55
N ALA A 18 -18.11 -7.42 -53.02
CA ALA A 18 -18.59 -6.26 -52.23
C ALA A 18 -19.25 -6.70 -50.91
N LEU A 19 -20.10 -7.73 -50.95
CA LEU A 19 -20.75 -8.28 -49.76
C LEU A 19 -19.75 -8.93 -48.82
N SER A 20 -18.76 -9.68 -49.32
CA SER A 20 -17.72 -10.28 -48.49
C SER A 20 -16.87 -9.22 -47.79
N LEU A 21 -16.56 -8.09 -48.45
CA LEU A 21 -15.81 -6.98 -47.84
C LEU A 21 -16.58 -6.35 -46.69
N ILE A 22 -17.88 -6.12 -46.84
CA ILE A 22 -18.75 -5.57 -45.78
C ILE A 22 -18.76 -6.51 -44.56
N VAL A 23 -18.90 -7.82 -44.78
CA VAL A 23 -18.90 -8.84 -43.71
C VAL A 23 -17.55 -8.84 -42.98
N VAL A 24 -16.44 -8.85 -43.74
CA VAL A 24 -15.08 -8.83 -43.15
C VAL A 24 -14.85 -7.56 -42.31
N LEU A 25 -15.29 -6.39 -42.82
CA LEU A 25 -15.20 -5.13 -42.05
C LEU A 25 -16.01 -5.20 -40.76
N GLY A 26 -17.23 -5.75 -40.80
CA GLY A 26 -18.07 -5.93 -39.61
C GLY A 26 -17.40 -6.84 -38.56
N VAL A 27 -16.88 -7.97 -38.98
CA VAL A 27 -16.15 -8.91 -38.11
C VAL A 27 -14.91 -8.25 -37.51
N ALA A 28 -14.13 -7.49 -38.30
CA ALA A 28 -12.95 -6.81 -37.86
C ALA A 28 -13.30 -5.76 -36.77
N GLN A 29 -14.37 -4.99 -36.91
CA GLN A 29 -14.83 -4.02 -35.91
C GLN A 29 -15.23 -4.70 -34.60
N ILE A 30 -15.97 -5.81 -34.67
CA ILE A 30 -16.35 -6.60 -33.48
C ILE A 30 -15.10 -7.11 -32.75
N PHE A 31 -14.14 -7.64 -33.52
CA PHE A 31 -12.88 -8.14 -32.94
C PHE A 31 -12.09 -7.05 -32.25
N ILE A 32 -11.96 -5.86 -32.84
CA ILE A 32 -11.27 -4.72 -32.26
C ILE A 32 -11.99 -4.28 -30.97
N ALA A 33 -13.33 -4.17 -30.99
CA ALA A 33 -14.12 -3.81 -29.83
C ALA A 33 -13.96 -4.82 -28.67
N ALA A 34 -14.03 -6.11 -28.98
CA ALA A 34 -13.83 -7.18 -28.01
C ALA A 34 -12.42 -7.16 -27.41
N LYS A 35 -11.39 -6.97 -28.25
CA LYS A 35 -10.00 -6.82 -27.79
C LYS A 35 -9.83 -5.63 -26.86
N ASN A 36 -10.38 -4.47 -27.21
CA ASN A 36 -10.28 -3.27 -26.37
C ASN A 36 -10.98 -3.48 -25.03
N THR A 37 -12.15 -4.08 -25.01
CA THR A 37 -12.87 -4.43 -23.79
C THR A 37 -12.07 -5.39 -22.92
N TYR A 38 -11.50 -6.44 -23.49
CA TYR A 38 -10.65 -7.39 -22.77
C TYR A 38 -9.43 -6.70 -22.14
N VAL A 39 -8.72 -5.87 -22.90
CA VAL A 39 -7.54 -5.15 -22.41
C VAL A 39 -7.92 -4.18 -21.29
N SER A 40 -9.03 -3.43 -21.42
CA SER A 40 -9.52 -2.54 -20.35
C SER A 40 -9.87 -3.30 -19.06
N GLN A 41 -10.59 -4.42 -19.18
CA GLN A 41 -10.95 -5.25 -18.02
C GLN A 41 -9.71 -5.81 -17.31
N ASN A 42 -8.73 -6.32 -18.08
CA ASN A 42 -7.50 -6.84 -17.51
C ASN A 42 -6.67 -5.75 -16.82
N THR A 43 -6.61 -4.54 -17.40
CA THR A 43 -5.95 -3.40 -16.77
C THR A 43 -6.67 -2.99 -15.46
N ALA A 44 -8.00 -2.93 -15.46
CA ALA A 44 -8.76 -2.60 -14.26
C ALA A 44 -8.57 -3.66 -13.16
N ALA A 45 -8.51 -4.94 -13.50
CA ALA A 45 -8.23 -6.01 -12.56
C ALA A 45 -6.83 -5.90 -11.95
N ALA A 46 -5.80 -5.60 -12.76
CA ALA A 46 -4.44 -5.39 -12.27
C ALA A 46 -4.37 -4.20 -11.29
N MET A 47 -5.02 -3.07 -11.61
CA MET A 47 -5.08 -1.91 -10.70
C MET A 47 -5.75 -2.26 -9.37
N GLN A 48 -6.80 -3.08 -9.37
CA GLN A 48 -7.46 -3.53 -8.14
C GLN A 48 -6.55 -4.45 -7.32
N GLU A 49 -5.79 -5.33 -7.95
CA GLU A 49 -4.85 -6.23 -7.29
C GLU A 49 -3.71 -5.44 -6.64
N ASP A 50 -3.11 -4.48 -7.36
CA ASP A 50 -2.05 -3.60 -6.87
C ASP A 50 -2.53 -2.77 -5.68
N ALA A 51 -3.72 -2.16 -5.78
CA ALA A 51 -4.30 -1.39 -4.69
C ALA A 51 -4.56 -2.27 -3.46
N ARG A 52 -5.12 -3.47 -3.65
CA ARG A 52 -5.39 -4.42 -2.58
C ARG A 52 -4.09 -4.86 -1.89
N PHE A 53 -3.05 -5.15 -2.66
CA PHE A 53 -1.75 -5.52 -2.12
C PHE A 53 -1.17 -4.42 -1.23
N VAL A 54 -1.06 -3.19 -1.76
CA VAL A 54 -0.48 -2.05 -1.04
C VAL A 54 -1.29 -1.70 0.20
N LEU A 55 -2.62 -1.57 0.07
CA LEU A 55 -3.47 -1.16 1.18
C LEU A 55 -3.57 -2.25 2.26
N SER A 56 -3.55 -3.53 1.91
CA SER A 56 -3.51 -4.61 2.90
C SER A 56 -2.19 -4.64 3.66
N LYS A 57 -1.06 -4.46 2.97
CA LYS A 57 0.26 -4.35 3.60
C LYS A 57 0.31 -3.18 4.56
N LEU A 58 -0.06 -1.97 4.12
CA LEU A 58 -0.10 -0.78 4.97
C LEU A 58 -1.04 -0.96 6.16
N THR A 59 -2.22 -1.56 5.95
CA THR A 59 -3.18 -1.82 7.03
C THR A 59 -2.60 -2.76 8.09
N GLN A 60 -1.91 -3.82 7.67
CA GLN A 60 -1.27 -4.75 8.59
C GLN A 60 -0.20 -4.05 9.44
N GLU A 61 0.66 -3.25 8.83
CA GLU A 61 1.72 -2.53 9.52
C GLU A 61 1.18 -1.44 10.45
N ILE A 62 0.16 -0.69 10.01
CA ILE A 62 -0.50 0.33 10.84
C ILE A 62 -1.11 -0.31 12.10
N ARG A 63 -1.70 -1.49 11.99
CA ARG A 63 -2.26 -2.20 13.16
C ARG A 63 -1.20 -2.60 14.18
N MET A 64 0.05 -2.76 13.76
CA MET A 64 1.18 -3.12 14.62
C MET A 64 1.95 -1.90 15.15
N VAL A 65 1.60 -0.69 14.71
CA VAL A 65 2.20 0.56 15.20
C VAL A 65 2.05 0.68 16.70
N GLY A 66 3.15 1.04 17.39
CA GLY A 66 3.16 1.20 18.84
C GLY A 66 3.28 -0.12 19.63
N MET A 67 3.43 -1.25 18.95
CA MET A 67 3.73 -2.52 19.62
C MET A 67 5.25 -2.64 19.81
N PHE A 68 5.72 -2.39 21.02
CA PHE A 68 7.15 -2.38 21.34
C PHE A 68 7.58 -3.49 22.29
N GLY A 69 6.69 -4.37 22.66
CA GLY A 69 6.93 -5.47 23.61
C GLY A 69 5.86 -5.54 24.69
N CYS A 70 6.21 -6.10 25.83
CA CYS A 70 5.30 -6.40 26.93
C CYS A 70 5.22 -5.31 28.01
N LEU A 71 6.15 -4.35 28.02
CA LEU A 71 6.19 -3.25 28.98
C LEU A 71 6.08 -1.89 28.29
N GLY A 72 5.32 -0.96 28.88
CA GLY A 72 5.15 0.40 28.36
C GLY A 72 6.34 1.33 28.63
N GLY A 73 7.04 1.12 29.74
CA GLY A 73 8.28 1.86 30.08
C GLY A 73 9.49 1.18 29.45
N ILE A 74 10.12 1.83 28.48
CA ILE A 74 11.30 1.29 27.78
C ILE A 74 12.44 2.29 27.92
N THR A 75 13.58 1.85 28.43
CA THR A 75 14.80 2.66 28.51
C THR A 75 15.46 2.71 27.13
N ASP A 76 15.78 3.91 26.65
CA ASP A 76 16.48 4.07 25.37
C ASP A 76 17.99 3.95 25.58
N SER A 77 18.58 2.89 25.05
CA SER A 77 20.01 2.66 24.94
C SER A 77 20.44 2.50 23.46
N SER A 78 19.66 3.08 22.55
CA SER A 78 20.04 3.14 21.13
C SER A 78 21.22 4.10 20.94
N ILE A 79 22.06 3.83 19.92
CA ILE A 79 23.29 4.61 19.66
C ILE A 79 22.97 6.08 19.42
N ALA A 80 21.89 6.38 18.73
CA ALA A 80 21.46 7.74 18.42
C ALA A 80 20.52 8.34 19.49
N GLY A 81 20.07 7.57 20.48
CA GLY A 81 19.03 8.01 21.43
C GLY A 81 17.69 8.35 20.78
N ASP A 82 17.42 7.73 19.62
CA ASP A 82 16.30 8.09 18.74
C ASP A 82 15.05 7.20 18.93
N PHE A 83 15.16 6.15 19.76
CA PHE A 83 14.04 5.25 20.02
C PHE A 83 12.93 5.95 20.81
N ASN A 84 13.26 6.76 21.84
CA ASN A 84 12.27 7.45 22.65
C ASN A 84 11.36 8.37 21.82
N ALA A 85 11.94 9.17 20.92
CA ALA A 85 11.17 10.03 20.02
C ALA A 85 10.24 9.21 19.10
N SER A 86 10.75 8.08 18.61
CA SER A 86 10.01 7.13 17.76
C SER A 86 8.89 6.41 18.50
N GLN A 87 9.08 6.12 19.80
CA GLN A 87 8.06 5.53 20.67
C GLN A 87 6.90 6.50 20.95
N LEU A 88 7.21 7.78 21.21
CA LEU A 88 6.20 8.81 21.46
C LEU A 88 5.36 9.12 20.24
N ALA A 89 5.97 9.15 19.05
CA ALA A 89 5.30 9.41 17.78
C ALA A 89 5.53 8.27 16.77
N PRO A 90 4.98 7.07 17.03
CA PRO A 90 5.26 5.88 16.19
C PRO A 90 4.59 5.92 14.82
N ILE A 91 3.76 6.91 14.55
CA ILE A 91 3.18 7.18 13.24
C ILE A 91 3.21 8.68 12.96
N SER A 92 3.68 9.05 11.77
CA SER A 92 3.68 10.44 11.33
C SER A 92 3.51 10.52 9.81
N TRP A 93 2.88 11.61 9.35
CA TRP A 93 2.74 11.95 7.95
C TRP A 93 3.36 13.32 7.69
N ASP A 94 4.33 13.37 6.80
CA ASP A 94 4.89 14.59 6.27
C ASP A 94 4.15 14.95 4.98
N ASN A 95 3.24 15.92 5.07
CA ASN A 95 2.40 16.31 3.95
C ASN A 95 3.19 17.06 2.85
N ALA A 96 4.33 17.68 3.18
CA ALA A 96 5.17 18.39 2.21
C ALA A 96 5.96 17.41 1.34
N ASN A 97 6.46 16.34 1.94
CA ASN A 97 7.27 15.31 1.28
C ASN A 97 6.45 14.04 0.95
N LEU A 98 5.15 14.04 1.21
CA LEU A 98 4.23 12.90 1.00
C LEU A 98 4.82 11.60 1.57
N LYS A 99 5.26 11.66 2.84
CA LYS A 99 5.99 10.59 3.49
C LYS A 99 5.29 10.12 4.76
N LEU A 100 4.91 8.85 4.79
CA LEU A 100 4.36 8.15 5.95
C LEU A 100 5.48 7.39 6.66
N THR A 101 5.69 7.68 7.94
CA THR A 101 6.63 6.94 8.79
C THR A 101 5.84 6.12 9.80
N LEU A 102 6.18 4.83 9.92
CA LEU A 102 5.60 3.89 10.87
C LEU A 102 6.71 3.28 11.73
N VAL A 103 6.49 3.16 13.03
CA VAL A 103 7.36 2.39 13.94
C VAL A 103 6.52 1.25 14.50
N THR A 104 6.91 0.03 14.15
CA THR A 104 6.08 -1.16 14.33
C THR A 104 6.93 -2.34 14.76
N ALA A 105 6.33 -3.29 15.50
CA ALA A 105 6.97 -4.58 15.71
C ALA A 105 7.16 -5.29 14.37
N ASP A 106 8.23 -6.04 14.27
CA ASP A 106 8.44 -6.96 13.16
C ASP A 106 7.77 -8.29 13.48
N VAL A 107 6.81 -8.67 12.66
CA VAL A 107 6.11 -9.94 12.78
C VAL A 107 6.44 -10.82 11.57
N GLY A 108 7.32 -11.75 11.77
CA GLY A 108 7.62 -12.76 10.76
C GLY A 108 9.08 -13.20 10.74
N ALA A 109 9.30 -14.42 10.25
CA ALA A 109 10.63 -15.04 10.16
C ALA A 109 11.56 -14.35 9.13
N ASN A 110 11.01 -13.54 8.23
CA ASN A 110 11.74 -12.93 7.10
C ASN A 110 11.85 -11.40 7.21
N GLY A 111 11.79 -10.89 8.41
CA GLY A 111 11.68 -9.45 8.67
C GLY A 111 12.93 -8.62 8.33
N GLY A 112 14.07 -9.18 7.97
CA GLY A 112 15.33 -8.46 7.74
C GLY A 112 15.93 -7.86 9.03
N ILE A 113 16.88 -6.94 8.90
CA ILE A 113 17.56 -6.34 10.05
C ILE A 113 16.60 -5.31 10.70
N PRO A 114 16.25 -5.45 11.99
CA PRO A 114 15.43 -4.49 12.70
C PRO A 114 16.17 -3.15 12.89
N THR A 115 15.42 -2.05 12.96
CA THR A 115 16.00 -0.74 13.29
C THR A 115 16.43 -0.70 14.74
N TRP A 116 15.61 -1.27 15.63
CA TRP A 116 15.91 -1.44 17.06
C TRP A 116 15.47 -2.84 17.50
N THR A 117 16.04 -3.28 18.60
CA THR A 117 15.56 -4.46 19.33
C THR A 117 15.29 -4.06 20.77
N VAL A 118 14.05 -4.25 21.24
CA VAL A 118 13.70 -4.11 22.65
C VAL A 118 13.91 -5.43 23.33
N ILE A 119 14.74 -5.45 24.36
CA ILE A 119 15.01 -6.61 25.22
C ILE A 119 14.30 -6.41 26.56
N SER A 120 13.48 -7.37 26.96
CA SER A 120 12.68 -7.27 28.17
C SER A 120 12.56 -8.62 28.88
N ASP A 121 12.51 -8.58 30.23
CA ASP A 121 12.12 -9.69 31.10
C ASP A 121 10.58 -9.81 31.23
N CYS A 122 9.84 -8.89 30.61
CA CYS A 122 8.37 -8.77 30.67
C CYS A 122 7.81 -8.65 32.10
N ARG A 123 8.63 -8.20 33.05
CA ARG A 123 8.24 -7.99 34.45
C ARG A 123 8.64 -6.61 34.95
N ASN A 124 9.91 -6.27 34.86
CA ASN A 124 10.48 -5.09 35.49
C ASN A 124 11.28 -4.21 34.52
N THR A 125 11.89 -4.79 33.49
CA THR A 125 12.86 -4.10 32.66
C THR A 125 12.58 -4.29 31.17
N ALA A 126 12.67 -3.18 30.42
CA ALA A 126 12.72 -3.20 28.97
C ALA A 126 13.72 -2.14 28.49
N THR A 127 14.60 -2.54 27.56
CA THR A 127 15.64 -1.65 27.03
C THR A 127 15.73 -1.79 25.51
N ALA A 128 15.70 -0.65 24.82
CA ALA A 128 15.83 -0.58 23.37
C ALA A 128 17.29 -0.39 22.96
N TYR A 129 17.74 -1.17 22.02
CA TYR A 129 19.09 -1.13 21.42
C TYR A 129 18.98 -0.96 19.91
N THR A 130 19.96 -0.30 19.30
CA THR A 130 20.06 -0.20 17.83
C THR A 130 20.35 -1.55 17.20
N GLY A 131 19.64 -1.88 16.14
CA GLY A 131 19.83 -3.06 15.31
C GLY A 131 19.40 -4.37 15.98
N LEU A 132 19.89 -5.47 15.45
CA LEU A 132 19.59 -6.81 15.95
C LEU A 132 20.37 -7.09 17.25
N ARG A 133 19.66 -7.59 18.26
CA ARG A 133 20.24 -8.06 19.53
C ARG A 133 19.68 -9.42 19.90
N VAL A 134 20.57 -10.29 20.40
CA VAL A 134 20.18 -11.59 20.96
C VAL A 134 19.94 -11.41 22.46
N PRO A 135 18.80 -11.86 23.00
CA PRO A 135 18.51 -11.72 24.41
C PRO A 135 19.33 -12.72 25.25
N ALA A 136 19.66 -12.36 26.49
CA ALA A 136 20.19 -13.29 27.48
C ALA A 136 19.09 -14.27 27.96
N SER A 137 19.49 -15.35 28.66
CA SER A 137 18.51 -16.27 29.25
C SER A 137 17.54 -15.55 30.18
N GLY A 138 16.25 -15.83 30.04
CA GLY A 138 15.17 -15.17 30.80
C GLY A 138 14.67 -13.87 30.22
N PHE A 139 15.22 -13.39 29.11
CA PHE A 139 14.76 -12.20 28.38
C PHE A 139 14.18 -12.56 27.02
N LEU A 140 13.25 -11.72 26.56
CA LEU A 140 12.67 -11.78 25.21
C LEU A 140 13.19 -10.60 24.38
N ALA A 141 13.37 -10.84 23.09
CA ALA A 141 13.72 -9.82 22.11
C ALA A 141 12.52 -9.49 21.23
N PHE A 142 12.20 -8.20 21.13
CA PHE A 142 11.15 -7.68 20.27
C PHE A 142 11.82 -6.83 19.18
N PRO A 143 11.92 -7.34 17.95
CA PRO A 143 12.46 -6.58 16.84
C PRO A 143 11.48 -5.47 16.44
N ILE A 144 11.99 -4.25 16.32
CA ILE A 144 11.23 -3.05 15.98
C ILE A 144 11.77 -2.47 14.68
N ARG A 145 10.85 -2.11 13.78
CA ARG A 145 11.17 -1.52 12.49
C ARG A 145 10.63 -0.11 12.37
N ARG A 146 11.45 0.75 11.81
CA ARG A 146 11.01 2.02 11.25
C ARG A 146 10.83 1.86 9.76
N LEU A 147 9.59 1.98 9.30
CA LEU A 147 9.20 1.87 7.91
C LEU A 147 8.88 3.27 7.38
N ILE A 148 9.33 3.55 6.17
CA ILE A 148 9.09 4.81 5.48
C ILE A 148 8.43 4.49 4.15
N TYR A 149 7.23 5.03 3.95
CA TYR A 149 6.53 5.03 2.68
C TYR A 149 6.53 6.43 2.12
N SER A 150 6.97 6.60 0.89
CA SER A 150 6.98 7.89 0.20
C SER A 150 6.26 7.79 -1.14
N PHE A 151 5.54 8.85 -1.49
CA PHE A 151 4.94 9.01 -2.80
C PHE A 151 5.75 10.03 -3.61
N SER A 152 6.35 9.58 -4.69
CA SER A 152 7.09 10.44 -5.62
C SER A 152 7.15 9.80 -7.01
N ASN A 153 7.20 10.62 -8.05
CA ASN A 153 7.32 10.17 -9.45
C ASN A 153 6.28 9.10 -9.82
N ASN A 154 5.04 9.30 -9.41
CA ASN A 154 3.92 8.37 -9.65
C ASN A 154 4.14 6.97 -9.06
N LYS A 155 4.92 6.85 -7.98
CA LYS A 155 5.24 5.58 -7.32
C LYS A 155 5.10 5.72 -5.82
N ILE A 156 4.62 4.66 -5.18
CA ILE A 156 4.82 4.47 -3.74
C ILE A 156 6.07 3.64 -3.56
N MET A 157 6.99 4.18 -2.79
CA MET A 157 8.26 3.54 -2.43
C MET A 157 8.25 3.19 -0.94
N MET A 158 8.93 2.12 -0.57
CA MET A 158 9.08 1.66 0.81
C MET A 158 10.56 1.47 1.15
N GLY A 159 10.97 1.94 2.32
CA GLY A 159 12.27 1.68 2.93
C GLY A 159 12.14 1.32 4.40
N SER A 160 13.13 0.62 4.94
CA SER A 160 13.19 0.24 6.35
C SER A 160 14.56 0.54 6.93
N GLY A 161 14.62 1.15 8.11
CA GLY A 161 15.86 1.44 8.82
C GLY A 161 15.89 2.84 9.47
N ALA A 162 17.02 3.15 10.11
CA ALA A 162 17.30 4.46 10.68
C ALA A 162 17.66 5.48 9.59
N GLY A 163 17.54 6.76 9.89
CA GLY A 163 17.93 7.84 8.98
C GLY A 163 17.15 7.85 7.68
N THR A 164 17.86 7.82 6.54
CA THR A 164 17.30 7.82 5.19
C THR A 164 17.59 6.47 4.52
N PRO A 165 16.75 5.44 4.74
CA PRO A 165 16.99 4.12 4.20
C PRO A 165 16.82 4.08 2.68
N THR A 166 17.51 3.15 2.03
CA THR A 166 17.25 2.81 0.63
C THR A 166 15.80 2.40 0.45
N GLN A 167 15.15 2.98 -0.55
CA GLN A 167 13.75 2.71 -0.84
C GLN A 167 13.60 1.90 -2.13
N PHE A 168 12.61 1.01 -2.14
CA PHE A 168 12.24 0.19 -3.28
C PHE A 168 10.82 0.52 -3.71
N VAL A 169 10.54 0.40 -5.00
CA VAL A 169 9.19 0.61 -5.54
C VAL A 169 8.27 -0.49 -5.02
N LEU A 170 7.16 -0.09 -4.38
CA LEU A 170 6.11 -0.98 -3.91
C LEU A 170 5.00 -1.11 -4.95
N VAL A 171 4.61 0.02 -5.54
CA VAL A 171 3.64 0.10 -6.64
C VAL A 171 3.95 1.33 -7.49
N ASP A 172 3.73 1.22 -8.78
CA ASP A 172 3.81 2.33 -9.74
C ASP A 172 2.41 2.74 -10.24
N ASN A 173 2.39 3.67 -11.20
CA ASN A 173 1.16 4.21 -11.79
C ASN A 173 0.20 4.81 -10.74
N VAL A 174 0.74 5.45 -9.73
CA VAL A 174 -0.01 6.15 -8.69
C VAL A 174 -0.21 7.60 -9.10
N SER A 175 -1.46 8.07 -9.21
CA SER A 175 -1.75 9.47 -9.49
C SER A 175 -1.92 10.29 -8.21
N ALA A 176 -2.37 9.67 -7.10
CA ALA A 176 -2.48 10.35 -5.80
C ALA A 176 -2.35 9.37 -4.64
N PHE A 177 -1.72 9.85 -3.56
CA PHE A 177 -1.66 9.16 -2.27
C PHE A 177 -1.84 10.17 -1.14
N SER A 178 -2.78 9.91 -0.24
CA SER A 178 -3.01 10.77 0.92
C SER A 178 -3.28 9.97 2.18
N VAL A 179 -2.89 10.56 3.31
CA VAL A 179 -3.03 9.99 4.64
C VAL A 179 -3.75 10.99 5.53
N SER A 180 -4.73 10.53 6.29
CA SER A 180 -5.38 11.31 7.34
C SER A 180 -5.58 10.47 8.58
N PHE A 181 -5.50 11.12 9.74
CA PHE A 181 -5.57 10.48 11.05
C PHE A 181 -6.92 10.74 11.68
N GLY A 182 -7.58 9.69 12.13
CA GLY A 182 -8.77 9.78 12.95
C GLY A 182 -8.40 10.08 14.39
N LEU A 183 -8.82 11.23 14.88
CA LEU A 183 -8.48 11.77 16.19
C LEU A 183 -9.64 11.60 17.17
N ALA A 184 -9.33 11.12 18.37
CA ALA A 184 -10.27 11.10 19.49
C ALA A 184 -10.52 12.51 20.02
N SER A 185 -11.70 12.77 20.62
CA SER A 185 -12.03 14.05 21.27
C SER A 185 -11.19 14.28 22.52
N SER A 186 -10.90 13.20 23.24
CA SER A 186 -10.06 13.20 24.44
C SER A 186 -9.04 12.05 24.42
N ALA A 187 -8.08 12.06 25.33
CA ALA A 187 -7.11 10.98 25.47
C ALA A 187 -7.73 9.64 25.88
N THR A 188 -8.88 9.68 26.56
CA THR A 188 -9.60 8.50 27.06
C THR A 188 -10.62 7.93 26.08
N ASP A 189 -10.97 8.67 25.00
CA ASP A 189 -11.91 8.20 24.01
C ASP A 189 -11.27 7.17 23.09
N VAL A 190 -11.99 6.08 22.84
CA VAL A 190 -11.55 4.99 21.95
C VAL A 190 -11.91 5.25 20.49
N ALA A 191 -12.90 6.09 20.21
CA ALA A 191 -13.41 6.36 18.88
C ALA A 191 -12.82 7.66 18.29
N ALA A 192 -12.55 7.66 17.00
CA ALA A 192 -12.20 8.87 16.27
C ALA A 192 -13.45 9.74 16.06
N SER A 193 -13.37 11.03 16.39
CA SER A 193 -14.44 12.03 16.19
C SER A 193 -14.20 12.93 14.98
N SER A 194 -12.95 13.07 14.55
CA SER A 194 -12.55 13.93 13.41
C SER A 194 -11.36 13.35 12.68
N TYR A 195 -11.10 13.84 11.46
CA TYR A 195 -9.93 13.45 10.66
C TYR A 195 -9.07 14.67 10.33
N SER A 196 -7.74 14.53 10.46
CA SER A 196 -6.76 15.56 10.10
C SER A 196 -5.54 14.92 9.43
N SER A 197 -4.96 15.58 8.44
CA SER A 197 -3.67 15.19 7.85
C SER A 197 -2.48 15.66 8.68
N ASN A 198 -2.69 16.61 9.60
CA ASN A 198 -1.64 17.13 10.49
C ASN A 198 -2.15 17.17 11.94
N PRO A 199 -2.10 16.02 12.66
CA PRO A 199 -2.56 15.95 14.03
C PRO A 199 -1.61 16.71 14.96
N ALA A 200 -2.15 17.64 15.75
CA ALA A 200 -1.38 18.40 16.75
C ALA A 200 -0.90 17.50 17.91
N ASP A 201 -1.67 16.49 18.26
CA ASP A 201 -1.37 15.54 19.34
C ASP A 201 -1.40 14.09 18.79
N PRO A 202 -0.23 13.46 18.58
CA PRO A 202 -0.15 12.09 18.14
C PRO A 202 -0.79 11.08 19.10
N ALA A 203 -0.90 11.39 20.41
CA ALA A 203 -1.49 10.49 21.40
C ALA A 203 -2.99 10.29 21.20
N ARG A 204 -3.66 11.20 20.49
CA ARG A 204 -5.10 11.13 20.18
C ARG A 204 -5.43 10.37 18.90
N ILE A 205 -4.43 9.91 18.16
CA ILE A 205 -4.67 9.14 16.91
C ILE A 205 -5.22 7.76 17.28
N ARG A 206 -6.39 7.42 16.73
CA ARG A 206 -7.07 6.12 16.90
C ARG A 206 -7.15 5.30 15.62
N SER A 207 -7.16 5.98 14.49
CA SER A 207 -7.21 5.32 13.18
C SER A 207 -6.44 6.11 12.13
N VAL A 208 -6.13 5.44 11.04
CA VAL A 208 -5.50 6.04 9.86
C VAL A 208 -6.37 5.73 8.66
N ARG A 209 -6.73 6.76 7.92
CA ARG A 209 -7.38 6.63 6.60
C ARG A 209 -6.33 6.83 5.52
N LEU A 210 -6.24 5.87 4.64
CA LEU A 210 -5.39 5.93 3.44
C LEU A 210 -6.29 6.06 2.21
N SER A 211 -5.90 6.92 1.29
CA SER A 211 -6.52 7.04 -0.04
C SER A 211 -5.43 6.89 -1.09
N LEU A 212 -5.61 5.93 -2.00
CA LEU A 212 -4.70 5.60 -3.08
C LEU A 212 -5.46 5.70 -4.40
N THR A 213 -4.97 6.52 -5.33
CA THR A 213 -5.51 6.61 -6.68
C THR A 213 -4.49 6.05 -7.67
N LEU A 214 -4.92 5.04 -8.43
CA LEU A 214 -4.14 4.44 -9.50
C LEU A 214 -4.62 4.94 -10.85
N THR A 215 -3.71 5.07 -11.80
CA THR A 215 -3.95 5.53 -13.17
C THR A 215 -3.46 4.51 -14.19
N ASP A 216 -4.13 4.41 -15.33
CA ASP A 216 -3.60 3.65 -16.48
C ASP A 216 -2.81 4.59 -17.39
N PRO A 217 -1.47 4.41 -17.55
CA PRO A 217 -0.66 5.28 -18.39
C PRO A 217 -1.08 5.27 -19.88
N ASN A 218 -1.88 4.30 -20.30
CA ASN A 218 -2.40 4.21 -21.66
C ASN A 218 -3.85 4.74 -21.79
N ASN A 219 -4.43 5.27 -20.70
CA ASN A 219 -5.80 5.83 -20.67
C ASN A 219 -6.90 4.87 -21.14
N ARG A 220 -6.72 3.56 -20.99
CA ARG A 220 -7.74 2.54 -21.34
C ARG A 220 -8.79 2.39 -20.25
N VAL A 221 -8.41 2.74 -19.00
CA VAL A 221 -9.26 2.74 -17.82
C VAL A 221 -9.12 4.08 -17.14
N ARG A 222 -10.22 4.60 -16.57
CA ARG A 222 -10.19 5.81 -15.76
C ARG A 222 -9.47 5.55 -14.45
N ASP A 223 -8.92 6.61 -13.87
CA ASP A 223 -8.33 6.59 -12.53
C ASP A 223 -9.29 5.96 -11.52
N GLN A 224 -8.75 5.08 -10.68
CA GLN A 224 -9.52 4.39 -9.65
C GLN A 224 -8.96 4.74 -8.27
N THR A 225 -9.85 5.22 -7.39
CA THR A 225 -9.50 5.59 -6.02
C THR A 225 -9.97 4.52 -5.05
N PHE A 226 -9.04 4.05 -4.23
CA PHE A 226 -9.25 3.04 -3.20
C PHE A 226 -9.00 3.66 -1.83
N ASN A 227 -9.91 3.39 -0.89
CA ASN A 227 -9.84 3.92 0.46
C ASN A 227 -9.85 2.78 1.48
N VAL A 228 -9.05 2.93 2.53
CA VAL A 228 -9.06 2.01 3.66
C VAL A 228 -8.89 2.79 4.96
N VAL A 229 -9.49 2.28 6.04
CA VAL A 229 -9.28 2.79 7.40
C VAL A 229 -8.72 1.66 8.26
N ALA A 230 -7.58 1.91 8.88
CA ALA A 230 -6.92 1.00 9.81
C ALA A 230 -6.98 1.58 11.24
N ALA A 231 -7.45 0.79 12.21
CA ALA A 231 -7.43 1.18 13.62
C ALA A 231 -6.06 0.89 14.24
N LEU A 232 -5.60 1.78 15.11
CA LEU A 232 -4.38 1.64 15.92
C LEU A 232 -4.73 0.94 17.24
N ARG A 233 -4.55 -0.38 17.29
CA ARG A 233 -4.95 -1.19 18.46
C ARG A 233 -4.09 -0.92 19.71
N ASN A 234 -2.81 -0.63 19.54
CA ASN A 234 -1.85 -0.47 20.65
C ASN A 234 -1.81 0.95 21.21
N ARG A 235 -2.74 1.81 20.81
CA ARG A 235 -2.88 3.19 21.27
C ARG A 235 -4.29 3.48 21.80
N LEU A 236 -5.06 2.45 22.07
CA LEU A 236 -6.30 2.58 22.81
C LEU A 236 -5.97 2.78 24.30
N PRO A 237 -6.72 3.64 25.01
CA PRO A 237 -6.53 3.87 26.44
C PRO A 237 -6.81 2.64 27.26
#